data_cb496789ad35f86fe6140be7b569cf4a
#
_entry.id   cb496789ad35f86fe6140be7b569cf4a
#
_cell.length_a   1.000
_cell.length_b   1.000
_cell.length_c   1.000
_cell.angle_alpha   90.00
_cell.angle_beta   90.00
_cell.angle_gamma   90.00
#
_symmetry.space_group_name_H-M   'P 1'
#
loop_
_entity.id
_entity.type
_entity.pdbx_description
1 polymer ?
#
loop_
_entity_poly.entity_id
_entity_poly.type
_entity_poly.pdbx_seq_one_letter_code
_entity_poly.pdbx_strand_id
1 'polypeptide(L)'
;MGSTRYIMSIGELTRKDNSLCFRKNGRNVYIPVENTKEIYCFNEVGINTKLLDFLSQNHIIIHFFNYYGGYSGTYYPKDHYLSGKLLVKQAVKYQNDRMDIARAIVKGIGVNIYEVLYHYYKHGKKEVKNTIDWIKKSFFPQVVQAEDVKELMAYEGEVWMRFYGGFFYFFSGDFFFNKRGERTPDKPINALDYFVKKLLYTKKIAAIYQK
;
A
#
# COMPACT_ATOMS: atom_id res chain seq x y z
N MET A 1 18.01 10.37 -6.39
CA MET A 1 16.92 9.49 -5.92
C MET A 1 16.68 8.43 -6.99
N GLY A 2 16.74 7.14 -6.67
CA GLY A 2 16.48 6.07 -7.64
C GLY A 2 15.00 6.03 -8.04
N SER A 3 14.71 5.68 -9.29
CA SER A 3 13.35 5.60 -9.85
C SER A 3 12.74 4.23 -9.65
N THR A 4 11.40 4.19 -9.58
CA THR A 4 10.60 2.97 -9.65
C THR A 4 10.36 2.59 -11.11
N ARG A 5 10.51 1.31 -11.47
CA ARG A 5 10.24 0.78 -12.79
C ARG A 5 9.01 -0.12 -12.76
N TYR A 6 8.19 -0.04 -13.79
CA TYR A 6 6.96 -0.82 -13.92
C TYR A 6 7.02 -1.70 -15.17
N ILE A 7 6.90 -3.01 -15.01
CA ILE A 7 6.83 -4.00 -16.08
C ILE A 7 5.38 -4.47 -16.19
N MET A 8 4.70 -4.01 -17.25
CA MET A 8 3.27 -4.25 -17.48
C MET A 8 3.02 -5.39 -18.48
N SER A 9 4.06 -6.01 -19.00
CA SER A 9 3.94 -6.98 -20.09
C SER A 9 4.59 -8.30 -19.72
N ILE A 10 4.11 -9.39 -20.33
CA ILE A 10 4.75 -10.70 -20.29
C ILE A 10 6.12 -10.62 -20.97
N GLY A 11 7.14 -11.24 -20.40
CA GLY A 11 8.49 -11.25 -20.94
C GLY A 11 9.50 -11.85 -20.00
N GLU A 12 10.76 -11.64 -20.28
CA GLU A 12 11.88 -12.14 -19.48
C GLU A 12 12.78 -10.99 -19.05
N LEU A 13 13.04 -10.88 -17.75
CA LEU A 13 13.96 -9.92 -17.16
C LEU A 13 15.27 -10.63 -16.82
N THR A 14 16.36 -10.16 -17.39
CA THR A 14 17.68 -10.75 -17.21
C THR A 14 18.72 -9.68 -16.94
N ARG A 15 19.88 -10.08 -16.39
CA ARG A 15 21.07 -9.27 -16.37
C ARG A 15 21.75 -9.33 -17.74
N LYS A 16 22.12 -8.19 -18.29
CA LYS A 16 23.00 -8.09 -19.44
C LYS A 16 24.10 -7.06 -19.15
N ASP A 17 25.32 -7.54 -19.03
CA ASP A 17 26.48 -6.74 -18.62
C ASP A 17 26.20 -6.05 -17.26
N ASN A 18 26.30 -4.74 -17.22
CA ASN A 18 26.00 -3.94 -16.02
C ASN A 18 24.61 -3.29 -16.04
N SER A 19 23.66 -3.88 -16.80
CA SER A 19 22.29 -3.37 -16.95
C SER A 19 21.26 -4.49 -16.80
N LEU A 20 20.01 -4.09 -16.59
CA LEU A 20 18.86 -4.98 -16.69
C LEU A 20 18.36 -4.97 -18.14
N CYS A 21 18.00 -6.12 -18.64
CA CYS A 21 17.43 -6.28 -19.97
C CYS A 21 16.06 -6.97 -19.87
N PHE A 22 15.02 -6.27 -20.25
CA PHE A 22 13.68 -6.84 -20.40
C PHE A 22 13.44 -7.21 -21.86
N ARG A 23 13.23 -8.50 -22.13
CA ARG A 23 12.96 -9.05 -23.46
C ARG A 23 11.47 -9.33 -23.61
N LYS A 24 10.84 -8.70 -24.62
CA LYS A 24 9.46 -8.90 -25.01
C LYS A 24 9.34 -9.05 -26.50
N ASN A 25 8.73 -10.13 -26.98
CA ASN A 25 8.48 -10.36 -28.43
C ASN A 25 9.73 -10.15 -29.30
N GLY A 26 10.87 -10.67 -28.87
CA GLY A 26 12.15 -10.53 -29.58
C GLY A 26 12.83 -9.14 -29.48
N ARG A 27 12.20 -8.16 -28.82
CA ARG A 27 12.78 -6.83 -28.60
C ARG A 27 13.37 -6.74 -27.20
N ASN A 28 14.53 -6.11 -27.08
CA ASN A 28 15.22 -5.87 -25.83
C ASN A 28 15.02 -4.42 -25.40
N VAL A 29 14.63 -4.22 -24.15
CA VAL A 29 14.54 -2.92 -23.48
C VAL A 29 15.53 -2.92 -22.33
N TYR A 30 16.50 -2.00 -22.37
CA TYR A 30 17.52 -1.88 -21.33
C TYR A 30 17.04 -0.92 -20.24
N ILE A 31 17.25 -1.31 -18.99
CA ILE A 31 16.88 -0.53 -17.80
C ILE A 31 18.17 -0.24 -17.03
N PRO A 32 18.56 1.05 -16.90
CA PRO A 32 19.76 1.43 -16.15
C PRO A 32 19.64 1.06 -14.68
N VAL A 33 20.66 0.42 -14.13
CA VAL A 33 20.70 -0.04 -12.73
C VAL A 33 20.89 1.12 -11.78
N GLU A 34 21.78 2.06 -12.12
CA GLU A 34 22.21 3.18 -11.26
C GLU A 34 21.04 4.05 -10.78
N ASN A 35 19.99 4.15 -11.60
CA ASN A 35 18.82 4.95 -11.32
C ASN A 35 17.59 4.10 -10.95
N THR A 36 17.74 2.79 -10.72
CA THR A 36 16.62 1.90 -10.39
C THR A 36 16.70 1.50 -8.92
N LYS A 37 15.64 1.80 -8.18
CA LYS A 37 15.49 1.42 -6.77
C LYS A 37 14.52 0.25 -6.58
N GLU A 38 13.46 0.23 -7.34
CA GLU A 38 12.39 -0.75 -7.21
C GLU A 38 11.85 -1.14 -8.59
N ILE A 39 11.47 -2.39 -8.74
CA ILE A 39 10.84 -2.94 -9.94
C ILE A 39 9.50 -3.57 -9.54
N TYR A 40 8.45 -3.25 -10.27
CA TYR A 40 7.10 -3.82 -10.12
C TYR A 40 6.76 -4.63 -11.35
N CYS A 41 6.55 -5.93 -11.19
CA CYS A 41 6.13 -6.84 -12.25
C CYS A 41 4.64 -7.13 -12.11
N PHE A 42 3.81 -6.57 -12.99
CA PHE A 42 2.35 -6.73 -12.99
C PHE A 42 1.84 -7.85 -13.90
N ASN A 43 2.76 -8.63 -14.45
CA ASN A 43 2.42 -9.74 -15.33
C ASN A 43 3.43 -10.86 -15.16
N GLU A 44 3.28 -11.95 -15.93
CA GLU A 44 4.22 -13.06 -15.93
C GLU A 44 5.58 -12.63 -16.48
N VAL A 45 6.58 -12.59 -15.61
CA VAL A 45 7.95 -12.21 -15.93
C VAL A 45 8.87 -13.35 -15.56
N GLY A 46 9.52 -13.94 -16.55
CA GLY A 46 10.61 -14.92 -16.34
C GLY A 46 11.81 -14.23 -15.72
N ILE A 47 12.40 -14.86 -14.70
CA ILE A 47 13.60 -14.39 -14.01
C ILE A 47 14.55 -15.57 -13.76
N ASN A 48 15.80 -15.28 -13.51
CA ASN A 48 16.81 -16.29 -13.14
C ASN A 48 17.63 -15.86 -11.92
N THR A 49 18.35 -16.81 -11.34
CA THR A 49 19.16 -16.57 -10.14
C THR A 49 20.28 -15.55 -10.35
N LYS A 50 20.88 -15.49 -11.54
CA LYS A 50 21.90 -14.48 -11.88
C LYS A 50 21.35 -13.07 -11.82
N LEU A 51 20.07 -12.88 -12.20
CA LEU A 51 19.37 -11.61 -12.03
C LEU A 51 19.15 -11.28 -10.56
N LEU A 52 18.68 -12.25 -9.76
CA LEU A 52 18.42 -12.03 -8.33
C LEU A 52 19.69 -11.65 -7.59
N ASP A 53 20.81 -12.30 -7.86
CA ASP A 53 22.12 -11.92 -7.30
C ASP A 53 22.53 -10.50 -7.70
N PHE A 54 22.30 -10.14 -8.96
CA PHE A 54 22.61 -8.81 -9.46
C PHE A 54 21.72 -7.73 -8.84
N LEU A 55 20.42 -8.00 -8.66
CA LEU A 55 19.51 -7.11 -7.95
C LEU A 55 19.92 -6.92 -6.48
N SER A 56 20.35 -8.01 -5.81
CA SER A 56 20.86 -7.96 -4.45
C SER A 56 22.10 -7.08 -4.31
N GLN A 57 23.08 -7.23 -5.23
CA GLN A 57 24.30 -6.44 -5.23
C GLN A 57 24.04 -4.93 -5.44
N ASN A 58 22.97 -4.60 -6.16
CA ASN A 58 22.58 -3.22 -6.45
C ASN A 58 21.48 -2.69 -5.54
N HIS A 59 21.09 -3.43 -4.49
CA HIS A 59 20.04 -3.07 -3.53
C HIS A 59 18.68 -2.75 -4.18
N ILE A 60 18.35 -3.45 -5.28
CA ILE A 60 17.10 -3.26 -6.02
C ILE A 60 16.06 -4.28 -5.53
N ILE A 61 14.94 -3.78 -5.08
CA ILE A 61 13.78 -4.59 -4.65
C ILE A 61 12.92 -4.90 -5.87
N ILE A 62 12.43 -6.15 -5.99
CA ILE A 62 11.49 -6.51 -7.04
C ILE A 62 10.20 -7.09 -6.43
N HIS A 63 9.07 -6.53 -6.85
CA HIS A 63 7.72 -6.91 -6.43
C HIS A 63 6.98 -7.63 -7.54
N PHE A 64 6.29 -8.71 -7.20
CA PHE A 64 5.53 -9.53 -8.13
C PHE A 64 4.04 -9.42 -7.85
N PHE A 65 3.28 -9.27 -8.91
CA PHE A 65 1.82 -9.24 -8.90
C PHE A 65 1.31 -10.30 -9.87
N ASN A 66 0.19 -10.91 -9.54
CA ASN A 66 -0.47 -11.83 -10.46
C ASN A 66 -1.28 -11.09 -11.53
N TYR A 67 -1.81 -11.83 -12.50
CA TYR A 67 -2.63 -11.30 -13.60
C TYR A 67 -3.80 -10.44 -13.12
N TYR A 68 -4.40 -10.74 -11.96
CA TYR A 68 -5.52 -9.99 -11.40
C TYR A 68 -5.11 -8.78 -10.56
N GLY A 69 -3.84 -8.38 -10.59
CA GLY A 69 -3.31 -7.28 -9.79
C GLY A 69 -3.14 -7.59 -8.31
N GLY A 70 -3.26 -8.86 -7.91
CA GLY A 70 -2.98 -9.32 -6.56
C GLY A 70 -1.48 -9.37 -6.28
N TYR A 71 -1.05 -8.86 -5.13
CA TYR A 71 0.34 -8.96 -4.70
C TYR A 71 0.71 -10.42 -4.41
N SER A 72 1.74 -10.92 -5.08
CA SER A 72 2.23 -12.31 -4.93
C SER A 72 3.40 -12.41 -3.97
N GLY A 73 4.32 -11.46 -4.01
CA GLY A 73 5.50 -11.48 -3.15
C GLY A 73 6.55 -10.45 -3.56
N THR A 74 7.62 -10.40 -2.77
CA THR A 74 8.76 -9.51 -3.02
C THR A 74 10.04 -10.26 -2.80
N TYR A 75 10.99 -10.09 -3.71
CA TYR A 75 12.37 -10.46 -3.47
C TYR A 75 13.12 -9.23 -2.95
N TYR A 76 13.71 -9.40 -1.76
CA TYR A 76 14.55 -8.40 -1.12
C TYR A 76 16.03 -8.73 -1.33
N PRO A 77 16.87 -7.72 -1.55
CA PRO A 77 18.32 -7.88 -1.47
C PRO A 77 18.72 -8.47 -0.11
N LYS A 78 19.82 -9.19 -0.08
CA LYS A 78 20.37 -9.69 1.20
C LYS A 78 20.60 -8.51 2.14
N ASP A 79 20.00 -8.62 3.31
CA ASP A 79 20.00 -7.51 4.27
C ASP A 79 21.36 -7.35 4.96
N HIS A 80 21.81 -6.11 5.02
CA HIS A 80 23.02 -5.71 5.76
C HIS A 80 22.69 -4.75 6.93
N TYR A 81 21.41 -4.42 7.13
CA TYR A 81 20.97 -3.37 8.05
C TYR A 81 20.31 -3.86 9.34
N LEU A 82 20.34 -5.17 9.63
CA LEU A 82 19.82 -5.71 10.89
C LEU A 82 20.60 -5.14 12.06
N SER A 83 20.02 -4.14 12.71
CA SER A 83 20.55 -3.57 13.94
C SER A 83 19.90 -4.23 15.15
N GLY A 84 20.65 -5.01 15.92
CA GLY A 84 20.18 -5.57 17.19
C GLY A 84 19.65 -4.48 18.14
N LYS A 85 20.25 -3.28 18.12
CA LYS A 85 19.77 -2.10 18.86
C LYS A 85 18.36 -1.68 18.43
N LEU A 86 18.04 -1.75 17.13
CA LEU A 86 16.70 -1.44 16.62
C LEU A 86 15.68 -2.45 17.11
N LEU A 87 15.99 -3.76 17.03
CA LEU A 87 15.10 -4.83 17.50
C LEU A 87 14.78 -4.68 18.98
N VAL A 88 15.80 -4.42 19.80
CA VAL A 88 15.61 -4.17 21.26
C VAL A 88 14.72 -2.95 21.48
N LYS A 89 14.96 -1.84 20.77
CA LYS A 89 14.12 -0.64 20.88
C LYS A 89 12.67 -0.91 20.45
N GLN A 90 12.44 -1.68 19.39
CA GLN A 90 11.10 -2.05 18.94
C GLN A 90 10.38 -2.89 20.00
N ALA A 91 11.06 -3.88 20.61
CA ALA A 91 10.49 -4.70 21.67
C ALA A 91 10.10 -3.87 22.90
N VAL A 92 10.98 -2.96 23.34
CA VAL A 92 10.70 -2.04 24.46
C VAL A 92 9.52 -1.12 24.16
N LYS A 93 9.48 -0.55 22.95
CA LYS A 93 8.36 0.30 22.52
C LYS A 93 7.04 -0.46 22.39
N TYR A 94 7.08 -1.71 21.94
CA TYR A 94 5.90 -2.56 21.90
C TYR A 94 5.31 -2.80 23.31
N GLN A 95 6.15 -3.03 24.31
CA GLN A 95 5.70 -3.25 25.68
C GLN A 95 5.15 -1.97 26.34
N ASN A 96 5.83 -0.84 26.16
CA ASN A 96 5.55 0.36 26.94
C ASN A 96 4.57 1.32 26.23
N ASP A 97 4.68 1.46 24.90
CA ASP A 97 3.99 2.53 24.15
C ASP A 97 3.01 1.99 23.11
N ARG A 98 2.67 0.69 23.17
CA ARG A 98 1.81 0.03 22.18
C ARG A 98 0.49 0.76 21.96
N MET A 99 -0.18 1.17 23.04
CA MET A 99 -1.47 1.84 22.96
C MET A 99 -1.35 3.24 22.37
N ASP A 100 -0.31 3.99 22.71
CA ASP A 100 -0.11 5.33 22.17
C ASP A 100 0.19 5.29 20.67
N ILE A 101 0.99 4.31 20.24
CA ILE A 101 1.26 4.08 18.81
C ILE A 101 -0.03 3.68 18.08
N ALA A 102 -0.82 2.76 18.64
CA ALA A 102 -2.08 2.32 18.06
C ALA A 102 -3.09 3.48 17.94
N ARG A 103 -3.25 4.29 19.01
CA ARG A 103 -4.10 5.49 18.99
C ARG A 103 -3.64 6.49 17.93
N ALA A 104 -2.33 6.72 17.81
CA ALA A 104 -1.79 7.64 16.80
C ALA A 104 -2.10 7.17 15.37
N ILE A 105 -2.00 5.85 15.09
CA ILE A 105 -2.33 5.26 13.79
C ILE A 105 -3.83 5.43 13.49
N VAL A 106 -4.71 5.02 14.42
CA VAL A 106 -6.17 5.08 14.22
C VAL A 106 -6.65 6.53 14.10
N LYS A 107 -6.10 7.44 14.91
CA LYS A 107 -6.36 8.88 14.79
C LYS A 107 -5.94 9.40 13.41
N GLY A 108 -4.76 9.01 12.91
CA GLY A 108 -4.27 9.40 11.58
C GLY A 108 -5.18 8.93 10.45
N ILE A 109 -5.72 7.71 10.55
CA ILE A 109 -6.74 7.19 9.62
C ILE A 109 -7.98 8.10 9.63
N GLY A 110 -8.50 8.41 10.82
CA GLY A 110 -9.67 9.30 10.96
C GLY A 110 -9.44 10.69 10.40
N VAL A 111 -8.26 11.28 10.60
CA VAL A 111 -7.91 12.60 10.04
C VAL A 111 -7.92 12.54 8.50
N ASN A 112 -7.29 11.54 7.90
CA ASN A 112 -7.26 11.41 6.44
C ASN A 112 -8.67 11.21 5.86
N ILE A 113 -9.49 10.36 6.49
CA ILE A 113 -10.89 10.14 6.08
C ILE A 113 -11.68 11.45 6.21
N TYR A 114 -11.52 12.16 7.32
CA TYR A 114 -12.17 13.44 7.54
C TYR A 114 -11.82 14.46 6.43
N GLU A 115 -10.55 14.61 6.08
CA GLU A 115 -10.12 15.56 5.05
C GLU A 115 -10.71 15.23 3.67
N VAL A 116 -10.75 13.94 3.30
CA VAL A 116 -11.37 13.49 2.05
C VAL A 116 -12.88 13.81 2.04
N LEU A 117 -13.61 13.43 3.11
CA LEU A 117 -15.05 13.69 3.20
C LEU A 117 -15.34 15.20 3.22
N TYR A 118 -14.53 15.97 3.92
CA TYR A 118 -14.68 17.44 3.99
C TYR A 118 -14.43 18.12 2.65
N HIS A 119 -13.47 17.61 1.86
CA HIS A 119 -13.27 18.04 0.48
C HIS A 119 -14.54 17.85 -0.35
N TYR A 120 -15.10 16.65 -0.36
CA TYR A 120 -16.34 16.36 -1.10
C TYR A 120 -17.54 17.16 -0.58
N TYR A 121 -17.65 17.37 0.73
CA TYR A 121 -18.68 18.21 1.32
C TYR A 121 -18.62 19.65 0.81
N LYS A 122 -17.43 20.25 0.72
CA LYS A 122 -17.24 21.60 0.16
C LYS A 122 -17.62 21.67 -1.32
N HIS A 123 -17.46 20.57 -2.06
CA HIS A 123 -17.83 20.48 -3.47
C HIS A 123 -19.27 20.00 -3.71
N GLY A 124 -20.14 20.20 -2.74
CA GLY A 124 -21.59 20.02 -2.90
C GLY A 124 -22.15 18.69 -2.43
N LYS A 125 -21.33 17.73 -2.01
CA LYS A 125 -21.79 16.42 -1.49
C LYS A 125 -22.23 16.55 -0.02
N LYS A 126 -23.43 17.10 0.22
CA LYS A 126 -23.92 17.43 1.57
C LYS A 126 -24.29 16.20 2.40
N GLU A 127 -24.53 15.07 1.75
CA GLU A 127 -24.92 13.79 2.34
C GLU A 127 -23.89 13.24 3.35
N VAL A 128 -22.60 13.57 3.16
CA VAL A 128 -21.54 13.11 4.05
C VAL A 128 -21.39 13.93 5.33
N LYS A 129 -22.18 14.99 5.51
CA LYS A 129 -22.08 15.87 6.67
C LYS A 129 -22.23 15.13 8.00
N ASN A 130 -23.17 14.20 8.08
CA ASN A 130 -23.40 13.42 9.31
C ASN A 130 -22.17 12.60 9.70
N THR A 131 -21.45 12.02 8.70
CA THR A 131 -20.20 11.28 8.96
C THR A 131 -19.10 12.22 9.42
N ILE A 132 -18.97 13.40 8.81
CA ILE A 132 -18.01 14.42 9.23
C ILE A 132 -18.24 14.86 10.69
N ASP A 133 -19.49 15.15 11.03
CA ASP A 133 -19.85 15.57 12.38
C ASP A 133 -19.62 14.44 13.40
N TRP A 134 -19.93 13.19 13.04
CA TRP A 134 -19.66 12.03 13.87
C TRP A 134 -18.14 11.81 14.10
N ILE A 135 -17.30 11.98 13.07
CA ILE A 135 -15.85 11.86 13.23
C ILE A 135 -15.34 12.86 14.27
N LYS A 136 -15.81 14.11 14.20
CA LYS A 136 -15.38 15.16 15.15
C LYS A 136 -15.91 14.92 16.57
N LYS A 137 -17.19 14.60 16.71
CA LYS A 137 -17.88 14.60 18.00
C LYS A 137 -17.78 13.27 18.75
N SER A 138 -17.59 12.17 18.03
CA SER A 138 -17.62 10.82 18.60
C SER A 138 -16.33 10.07 18.38
N PHE A 139 -15.88 9.91 17.13
CA PHE A 139 -14.72 9.07 16.81
C PHE A 139 -13.43 9.54 17.48
N PHE A 140 -13.03 10.81 17.35
CA PHE A 140 -11.80 11.28 17.96
C PHE A 140 -11.77 11.20 19.47
N PRO A 141 -12.85 11.58 20.23
CA PRO A 141 -12.89 11.33 21.65
C PRO A 141 -12.79 9.86 22.03
N GLN A 142 -13.51 8.97 21.34
CA GLN A 142 -13.43 7.52 21.57
C GLN A 142 -12.04 6.95 21.37
N VAL A 143 -11.33 7.35 20.31
CA VAL A 143 -9.94 6.92 20.07
C VAL A 143 -9.00 7.33 21.20
N VAL A 144 -9.20 8.53 21.78
CA VAL A 144 -8.38 9.00 22.90
C VAL A 144 -8.67 8.21 24.18
N GLN A 145 -9.94 7.85 24.41
CA GLN A 145 -10.39 7.17 25.62
C GLN A 145 -10.25 5.65 25.56
N ALA A 146 -9.98 5.07 24.38
CA ALA A 146 -9.88 3.62 24.21
C ALA A 146 -8.87 2.99 25.19
N GLU A 147 -9.30 1.96 25.89
CA GLU A 147 -8.46 1.29 26.92
C GLU A 147 -7.63 0.16 26.33
N ASP A 148 -8.09 -0.45 25.24
CA ASP A 148 -7.37 -1.55 24.61
C ASP A 148 -7.36 -1.48 23.07
N VAL A 149 -6.57 -2.36 22.44
CA VAL A 149 -6.42 -2.43 20.98
C VAL A 149 -7.71 -2.92 20.32
N LYS A 150 -8.52 -3.73 21.00
CA LYS A 150 -9.77 -4.28 20.45
C LYS A 150 -10.80 -3.16 20.26
N GLU A 151 -10.91 -2.25 21.21
CA GLU A 151 -11.75 -1.05 21.06
C GLU A 151 -11.26 -0.16 19.92
N LEU A 152 -9.94 0.07 19.82
CA LEU A 152 -9.40 0.85 18.70
C LEU A 152 -9.69 0.21 17.34
N MET A 153 -9.61 -1.11 17.23
CA MET A 153 -9.97 -1.83 16.01
C MET A 153 -11.46 -1.71 15.68
N ALA A 154 -12.34 -1.69 16.68
CA ALA A 154 -13.77 -1.48 16.47
C ALA A 154 -14.04 -0.06 15.94
N TYR A 155 -13.43 0.96 16.52
CA TYR A 155 -13.56 2.35 16.05
C TYR A 155 -12.95 2.55 14.65
N GLU A 156 -11.81 1.92 14.36
CA GLU A 156 -11.24 1.89 13.02
C GLU A 156 -12.21 1.27 12.01
N GLY A 157 -12.78 0.11 12.34
CA GLY A 157 -13.77 -0.56 11.50
C GLY A 157 -14.98 0.31 11.22
N GLU A 158 -15.51 1.01 12.25
CA GLU A 158 -16.67 1.89 12.10
C GLU A 158 -16.36 3.10 11.21
N VAL A 159 -15.23 3.77 11.39
CA VAL A 159 -14.88 4.92 10.54
C VAL A 159 -14.68 4.52 9.07
N TRP A 160 -14.11 3.36 8.80
CA TRP A 160 -14.02 2.82 7.45
C TRP A 160 -15.39 2.49 6.86
N MET A 161 -16.27 1.86 7.62
CA MET A 161 -17.64 1.54 7.18
C MET A 161 -18.38 2.81 6.77
N ARG A 162 -18.33 3.86 7.60
CA ARG A 162 -18.95 5.16 7.30
C ARG A 162 -18.31 5.86 6.09
N PHE A 163 -17.00 5.76 5.94
CA PHE A 163 -16.28 6.30 4.79
C PHE A 163 -16.72 5.65 3.49
N TYR A 164 -16.77 4.31 3.44
CA TYR A 164 -17.25 3.60 2.25
C TYR A 164 -18.74 3.84 1.98
N GLY A 165 -19.54 4.09 3.00
CA GLY A 165 -20.92 4.58 2.83
C GLY A 165 -21.00 5.89 2.05
N GLY A 166 -20.00 6.77 2.18
CA GLY A 166 -19.86 8.00 1.41
C GLY A 166 -19.60 7.79 -0.08
N PHE A 167 -18.98 6.66 -0.47
CA PHE A 167 -18.66 6.35 -1.88
C PHE A 167 -19.91 6.28 -2.77
N PHE A 168 -21.03 5.89 -2.20
CA PHE A 168 -22.31 5.91 -2.90
C PHE A 168 -22.64 7.29 -3.49
N TYR A 169 -22.24 8.35 -2.82
CA TYR A 169 -22.50 9.74 -3.25
C TYR A 169 -21.39 10.32 -4.14
N PHE A 170 -20.19 9.71 -4.13
CA PHE A 170 -19.03 10.24 -4.85
C PHE A 170 -18.95 9.72 -6.27
N PHE A 171 -19.33 8.47 -6.48
CA PHE A 171 -19.14 7.77 -7.74
C PHE A 171 -20.47 7.50 -8.46
N SER A 172 -20.44 7.58 -9.79
CA SER A 172 -21.60 7.35 -10.66
C SER A 172 -21.17 6.66 -11.96
N GLY A 173 -22.14 6.25 -12.77
CA GLY A 173 -21.89 5.55 -14.03
C GLY A 173 -21.18 4.21 -13.81
N ASP A 174 -20.19 3.90 -14.62
CA ASP A 174 -19.42 2.65 -14.57
C ASP A 174 -18.64 2.45 -13.26
N PHE A 175 -18.40 3.53 -12.53
CA PHE A 175 -17.73 3.53 -11.23
C PHE A 175 -18.69 3.54 -10.04
N PHE A 176 -19.99 3.31 -10.28
CA PHE A 176 -20.98 3.27 -9.20
C PHE A 176 -20.58 2.28 -8.09
N PHE A 177 -20.57 2.78 -6.85
CA PHE A 177 -20.25 2.00 -5.65
C PHE A 177 -21.54 1.59 -4.93
N ASN A 178 -21.79 0.31 -4.79
CA ASN A 178 -22.90 -0.22 -4.01
C ASN A 178 -22.45 -0.72 -2.64
N LYS A 179 -21.43 -1.58 -2.64
CA LYS A 179 -20.80 -2.10 -1.43
C LYS A 179 -19.34 -2.43 -1.71
N ARG A 180 -18.52 -2.47 -0.68
CA ARG A 180 -17.16 -2.98 -0.77
C ARG A 180 -17.20 -4.45 -1.21
N GLY A 181 -16.53 -4.77 -2.31
CA GLY A 181 -16.34 -6.14 -2.79
C GLY A 181 -15.47 -6.93 -1.83
N GLU A 182 -15.72 -8.23 -1.74
CA GLU A 182 -14.89 -9.16 -1.00
C GLU A 182 -13.62 -9.53 -1.81
N ARG A 183 -13.12 -10.74 -1.73
CA ARG A 183 -11.81 -11.16 -2.27
C ARG A 183 -11.64 -10.97 -3.78
N THR A 184 -12.70 -11.02 -4.57
CA THR A 184 -12.66 -10.82 -6.02
C THR A 184 -13.47 -9.58 -6.37
N PRO A 185 -12.83 -8.49 -6.83
CA PRO A 185 -13.54 -7.27 -7.18
C PRO A 185 -14.40 -7.48 -8.43
N ASP A 186 -15.70 -7.32 -8.25
CA ASP A 186 -16.74 -7.48 -9.27
C ASP A 186 -17.02 -6.19 -10.06
N LYS A 187 -16.55 -5.04 -9.55
CA LYS A 187 -16.78 -3.71 -10.11
C LYS A 187 -15.49 -2.92 -10.29
N PRO A 188 -15.41 -2.04 -11.29
CA PRO A 188 -14.23 -1.24 -11.57
C PRO A 188 -13.70 -0.47 -10.36
N ILE A 189 -14.59 0.13 -9.55
CA ILE A 189 -14.19 0.89 -8.35
C ILE A 189 -13.57 -0.01 -7.28
N ASN A 190 -14.11 -1.22 -7.07
CA ASN A 190 -13.55 -2.18 -6.14
C ASN A 190 -12.20 -2.71 -6.60
N ALA A 191 -12.04 -2.94 -7.92
CA ALA A 191 -10.77 -3.35 -8.52
C ALA A 191 -9.69 -2.27 -8.33
N LEU A 192 -10.05 -1.00 -8.56
CA LEU A 192 -9.16 0.13 -8.38
C LEU A 192 -8.74 0.29 -6.91
N ASP A 193 -9.70 0.28 -5.96
CA ASP A 193 -9.42 0.35 -4.52
C ASP A 193 -8.50 -0.78 -4.07
N TYR A 194 -8.77 -2.01 -4.51
CA TYR A 194 -7.95 -3.17 -4.21
C TYR A 194 -6.52 -3.00 -4.75
N PHE A 195 -6.37 -2.60 -6.02
CA PHE A 195 -5.07 -2.43 -6.67
C PHE A 195 -4.23 -1.33 -5.99
N VAL A 196 -4.82 -0.15 -5.75
CA VAL A 196 -4.13 0.97 -5.09
C VAL A 196 -3.68 0.59 -3.68
N LYS A 197 -4.51 -0.14 -2.92
CA LYS A 197 -4.12 -0.64 -1.59
C LYS A 197 -2.94 -1.60 -1.64
N LYS A 198 -2.87 -2.48 -2.65
CA LYS A 198 -1.74 -3.39 -2.82
C LYS A 198 -0.45 -2.65 -3.19
N LEU A 199 -0.53 -1.64 -4.05
CA LEU A 199 0.60 -0.76 -4.34
C LEU A 199 1.09 -0.03 -3.09
N LEU A 200 0.17 0.56 -2.33
CA LEU A 200 0.52 1.24 -1.09
C LEU A 200 1.15 0.29 -0.06
N TYR A 201 0.65 -0.94 0.02
CA TYR A 201 1.20 -1.97 0.90
C TYR A 201 2.67 -2.28 0.54
N THR A 202 2.98 -2.52 -0.74
CA THR A 202 4.35 -2.79 -1.18
C THR A 202 5.29 -1.61 -0.94
N LYS A 203 4.81 -0.37 -1.13
CA LYS A 203 5.58 0.84 -0.79
C LYS A 203 5.90 0.94 0.70
N LYS A 204 4.95 0.62 1.56
CA LYS A 204 5.17 0.59 3.02
C LYS A 204 6.18 -0.49 3.40
N ILE A 205 6.05 -1.70 2.85
CA ILE A 205 7.00 -2.80 3.11
C ILE A 205 8.41 -2.37 2.70
N ALA A 206 8.59 -1.86 1.48
CA ALA A 206 9.88 -1.40 1.00
C ALA A 206 10.51 -0.32 1.91
N ALA A 207 9.70 0.63 2.39
CA ALA A 207 10.16 1.67 3.31
C ALA A 207 10.55 1.14 4.70
N ILE A 208 9.84 0.13 5.21
CA ILE A 208 10.16 -0.51 6.50
C ILE A 208 11.40 -1.39 6.38
N TYR A 209 11.52 -2.13 5.28
CA TYR A 209 12.63 -3.04 5.06
C TYR A 209 13.99 -2.31 4.94
N GLN A 210 14.00 -1.08 4.42
CA GLN A 210 15.21 -0.27 4.27
C GLN A 210 15.66 0.43 5.56
N LYS A 211 14.97 0.24 6.67
CA LYS A 211 15.27 0.82 7.99
C LYS A 211 15.86 -0.24 8.93
#